data_913dc88502c5a5372d374858491485ec
#
_entry.id   913dc88502c5a5372d374858491485ec
#
_cell.length_a   1.000
_cell.length_b   1.000
_cell.length_c   1.000
_cell.angle_alpha   90.00
_cell.angle_beta   90.00
_cell.angle_gamma   90.00
#
_symmetry.space_group_name_H-M   'P 1'
#
loop_
_entity.id
_entity.type
_entity.pdbx_description
1 polymer ?
#
loop_
_entity_poly.entity_id
_entity_poly.type
_entity_poly.pdbx_seq_one_letter_code
_entity_poly.pdbx_strand_id
1 'polypeptide(L)'
;QEVNLQNLFHLEKHLQHQRADMLHRIPDWQNDETRETERQEVIKYAQRRIGFSEEEIANASDARAIELLYKAWKWDNLQSKKPAAKKRTRQAPKMAKAGRPKTKREVATRSRQEAKKRFQDAGTVDAAVEYLMGR
;
A
#
# COMPACT_ATOMS: atom_id res chain seq x y z
N GLN A 1 -36.75 41.91 6.29
CA GLN A 1 -36.75 40.54 6.94
C GLN A 1 -36.85 39.44 5.89
N GLU A 2 -37.67 39.53 4.83
CA GLU A 2 -37.83 38.52 3.76
C GLU A 2 -36.53 38.33 2.94
N VAL A 3 -35.81 39.40 2.58
CA VAL A 3 -34.56 39.33 1.83
C VAL A 3 -33.49 38.55 2.60
N ASN A 4 -33.46 38.66 3.93
CA ASN A 4 -32.51 37.96 4.77
C ASN A 4 -32.79 36.45 4.84
N LEU A 5 -34.03 36.03 4.88
CA LEU A 5 -34.46 34.63 4.84
C LEU A 5 -34.14 33.97 3.50
N GLN A 6 -34.38 34.67 2.39
CA GLN A 6 -34.01 34.17 1.05
C GLN A 6 -32.51 33.97 0.90
N ASN A 7 -31.72 34.93 1.36
CA ASN A 7 -30.23 34.81 1.33
C ASN A 7 -29.73 33.65 2.18
N LEU A 8 -30.31 33.41 3.36
CA LEU A 8 -29.96 32.27 4.21
C LEU A 8 -30.29 30.94 3.53
N PHE A 9 -31.46 30.85 2.90
CA PHE A 9 -31.88 29.65 2.18
C PHE A 9 -30.99 29.36 0.96
N HIS A 10 -30.56 30.37 0.21
CA HIS A 10 -29.64 30.21 -0.89
C HIS A 10 -28.25 29.79 -0.40
N LEU A 11 -27.77 30.36 0.70
CA LEU A 11 -26.50 29.98 1.32
C LEU A 11 -26.52 28.53 1.79
N GLU A 12 -27.58 28.12 2.46
CA GLU A 12 -27.73 26.73 2.92
C GLU A 12 -27.73 25.72 1.76
N LYS A 13 -28.54 26.01 0.72
CA LYS A 13 -28.52 25.18 -0.50
C LYS A 13 -27.13 25.10 -1.14
N HIS A 14 -26.43 26.23 -1.22
CA HIS A 14 -25.08 26.26 -1.76
C HIS A 14 -24.14 25.37 -0.93
N LEU A 15 -24.17 25.49 0.39
CA LEU A 15 -23.33 24.67 1.28
C LEU A 15 -23.66 23.17 1.19
N GLN A 16 -24.94 22.82 1.08
CA GLN A 16 -25.35 21.42 0.87
C GLN A 16 -24.83 20.88 -0.46
N HIS A 17 -24.89 21.67 -1.52
CA HIS A 17 -24.36 21.30 -2.83
C HIS A 17 -22.83 21.11 -2.78
N GLN A 18 -22.11 22.05 -2.18
CA GLN A 18 -20.67 21.95 -2.00
C GLN A 18 -20.27 20.73 -1.16
N ARG A 19 -21.03 20.40 -0.12
CA ARG A 19 -20.81 19.21 0.69
C ARG A 19 -21.01 17.93 -0.11
N ALA A 20 -22.06 17.84 -0.91
CA ALA A 20 -22.32 16.69 -1.77
C ALA A 20 -21.21 16.54 -2.83
N ASP A 21 -20.79 17.63 -3.47
CA ASP A 21 -19.70 17.65 -4.45
C ASP A 21 -18.36 17.23 -3.81
N MET A 22 -18.07 17.69 -2.61
CA MET A 22 -16.88 17.28 -1.86
C MET A 22 -16.86 15.76 -1.60
N LEU A 23 -17.97 15.17 -1.17
CA LEU A 23 -18.05 13.72 -0.93
C LEU A 23 -17.94 12.90 -2.22
N HIS A 24 -18.40 13.45 -3.34
CA HIS A 24 -18.20 12.85 -4.64
C HIS A 24 -16.73 12.91 -5.11
N ARG A 25 -16.04 14.03 -4.86
CA ARG A 25 -14.63 14.24 -5.24
C ARG A 25 -13.65 13.49 -4.36
N ILE A 26 -14.00 13.28 -3.09
CA ILE A 26 -13.18 12.56 -2.12
C ILE A 26 -13.98 11.34 -1.62
N PRO A 27 -13.99 10.22 -2.36
CA PRO A 27 -14.78 9.04 -2.00
C PRO A 27 -14.44 8.47 -0.63
N ASP A 28 -13.19 8.59 -0.19
CA ASP A 28 -12.74 8.14 1.14
C ASP A 28 -13.52 8.83 2.28
N TRP A 29 -14.04 10.04 2.03
CA TRP A 29 -14.79 10.84 3.00
C TRP A 29 -16.29 10.51 3.06
N GLN A 30 -16.75 9.50 2.34
CA GLN A 30 -18.08 8.93 2.52
C GLN A 30 -18.20 8.21 3.88
N ASN A 31 -17.10 7.70 4.39
CA ASN A 31 -17.00 7.19 5.75
C ASN A 31 -16.81 8.35 6.73
N ASP A 32 -17.74 8.50 7.69
CA ASP A 32 -17.76 9.63 8.63
C ASP A 32 -16.54 9.67 9.55
N GLU A 33 -16.06 8.52 10.02
CA GLU A 33 -14.90 8.39 10.90
C GLU A 33 -13.61 8.76 10.16
N THR A 34 -13.44 8.25 8.94
CA THR A 34 -12.29 8.57 8.06
C THR A 34 -12.29 10.06 7.73
N ARG A 35 -13.46 10.60 7.37
CA ARG A 35 -13.62 12.02 7.05
C ARG A 35 -13.20 12.92 8.20
N GLU A 36 -13.67 12.65 9.42
CA GLU A 36 -13.36 13.48 10.58
C GLU A 36 -11.86 13.44 10.90
N THR A 37 -11.25 12.27 10.88
CA THR A 37 -9.82 12.08 11.14
C THR A 37 -8.96 12.78 10.09
N GLU A 38 -9.21 12.50 8.81
CA GLU A 38 -8.42 13.07 7.71
C GLU A 38 -8.65 14.58 7.58
N ARG A 39 -9.86 15.08 7.83
CA ARG A 39 -10.16 16.51 7.85
C ARG A 39 -9.29 17.26 8.84
N GLN A 40 -9.16 16.75 10.07
CA GLN A 40 -8.30 17.35 11.08
C GLN A 40 -6.82 17.39 10.63
N GLU A 41 -6.36 16.33 10.01
CA GLU A 41 -4.99 16.27 9.49
C GLU A 41 -4.77 17.23 8.30
N VAL A 42 -5.73 17.36 7.39
CA VAL A 42 -5.70 18.31 6.28
C VAL A 42 -5.70 19.76 6.79
N ILE A 43 -6.49 20.09 7.81
CA ILE A 43 -6.49 21.42 8.45
C ILE A 43 -5.12 21.72 9.04
N LYS A 44 -4.55 20.82 9.82
CA LYS A 44 -3.19 20.98 10.39
C LYS A 44 -2.12 21.14 9.30
N TYR A 45 -2.25 20.39 8.21
CA TYR A 45 -1.37 20.50 7.06
C TYR A 45 -1.48 21.87 6.39
N ALA A 46 -2.70 22.34 6.12
CA ALA A 46 -2.97 23.64 5.53
C ALA A 46 -2.35 24.79 6.36
N GLN A 47 -2.52 24.75 7.68
CA GLN A 47 -1.95 25.74 8.59
C GLN A 47 -0.42 25.70 8.64
N ARG A 48 0.16 24.51 8.87
CA ARG A 48 1.59 24.37 9.16
C ARG A 48 2.48 24.38 7.93
N ARG A 49 2.01 23.80 6.83
CA ARG A 49 2.81 23.58 5.63
C ARG A 49 2.58 24.63 4.56
N ILE A 50 1.32 25.08 4.40
CA ILE A 50 0.92 26.02 3.37
C ILE A 50 0.82 27.43 3.95
N GLY A 51 0.45 27.58 5.24
CA GLY A 51 0.37 28.86 5.94
C GLY A 51 -1.02 29.51 5.91
N PHE A 52 -2.08 28.72 5.70
CA PHE A 52 -3.45 29.22 5.80
C PHE A 52 -3.79 29.62 7.24
N SER A 53 -4.47 30.77 7.40
CA SER A 53 -5.04 31.18 8.66
C SER A 53 -6.28 30.37 9.02
N GLU A 54 -6.65 30.39 10.29
CA GLU A 54 -7.87 29.72 10.76
C GLU A 54 -9.13 30.28 10.10
N GLU A 55 -9.16 31.60 9.87
CA GLU A 55 -10.30 32.25 9.18
C GLU A 55 -10.40 31.83 7.71
N GLU A 56 -9.30 31.73 7.00
CA GLU A 56 -9.30 31.26 5.61
C GLU A 56 -9.80 29.82 5.49
N ILE A 57 -9.42 28.96 6.43
CA ILE A 57 -9.87 27.58 6.48
C ILE A 57 -11.35 27.50 6.85
N ALA A 58 -11.80 28.27 7.83
CA ALA A 58 -13.21 28.31 8.24
C ALA A 58 -14.14 28.78 7.09
N ASN A 59 -13.66 29.68 6.25
CA ASN A 59 -14.39 30.22 5.10
C ASN A 59 -14.23 29.36 3.83
N ALA A 60 -13.37 28.32 3.84
CA ALA A 60 -13.16 27.44 2.69
C ALA A 60 -14.35 26.51 2.48
N SER A 61 -15.28 26.92 1.65
CA SER A 61 -16.48 26.15 1.28
C SER A 61 -16.43 25.52 -0.11
N ASP A 62 -15.42 25.87 -0.93
CA ASP A 62 -15.28 25.33 -2.29
C ASP A 62 -14.72 23.90 -2.25
N ALA A 63 -15.54 22.94 -2.69
CA ALA A 63 -15.19 21.52 -2.74
C ALA A 63 -13.90 21.23 -3.54
N ARG A 64 -13.61 22.03 -4.58
CA ARG A 64 -12.39 21.89 -5.40
C ARG A 64 -11.14 22.28 -4.64
N ALA A 65 -11.23 23.35 -3.85
CA ALA A 65 -10.12 23.82 -3.02
C ALA A 65 -9.80 22.78 -1.93
N ILE A 66 -10.84 22.19 -1.30
CA ILE A 66 -10.69 21.13 -0.32
C ILE A 66 -10.07 19.87 -0.95
N GLU A 67 -10.50 19.49 -2.16
CA GLU A 67 -9.92 18.37 -2.92
C GLU A 67 -8.44 18.58 -3.20
N LEU A 68 -8.03 19.80 -3.60
CA LEU A 68 -6.62 20.13 -3.85
C LEU A 68 -5.76 20.01 -2.59
N LEU A 69 -6.25 20.55 -1.47
CA LEU A 69 -5.57 20.44 -0.18
C LEU A 69 -5.43 18.97 0.26
N TYR A 70 -6.48 18.19 0.10
CA TYR A 70 -6.49 16.77 0.39
C TYR A 70 -5.47 15.99 -0.43
N LYS A 71 -5.41 16.24 -1.75
CA LYS A 71 -4.41 15.60 -2.64
C LYS A 71 -2.98 16.01 -2.28
N ALA A 72 -2.75 17.29 -1.98
CA ALA A 72 -1.44 17.77 -1.56
C ALA A 72 -0.99 17.12 -0.25
N TRP A 73 -1.86 17.07 0.75
CA TRP A 73 -1.61 16.38 2.02
C TRP A 73 -1.30 14.88 1.82
N LYS A 74 -2.11 14.16 1.04
CA LYS A 74 -1.85 12.74 0.72
C LYS A 74 -0.51 12.55 0.01
N TRP A 75 -0.19 13.41 -0.95
CA TRP A 75 1.09 13.36 -1.66
C TRP A 75 2.28 13.50 -0.73
N ASP A 76 2.29 14.53 0.12
CA ASP A 76 3.38 14.78 1.06
C ASP A 76 3.52 13.64 2.07
N ASN A 77 2.42 13.07 2.55
CA ASN A 77 2.43 11.91 3.42
C ASN A 77 3.03 10.66 2.74
N LEU A 78 2.72 10.44 1.47
CA LEU A 78 3.31 9.35 0.70
C LEU A 78 4.81 9.57 0.49
N GLN A 79 5.24 10.80 0.17
CA GLN A 79 6.66 11.11 -0.01
C GLN A 79 7.47 10.89 1.29
N SER A 80 6.92 11.32 2.42
CA SER A 80 7.58 11.14 3.73
C SER A 80 7.73 9.67 4.14
N LYS A 81 6.80 8.81 3.72
CA LYS A 81 6.82 7.36 4.01
C LYS A 81 7.72 6.54 3.06
N LYS A 82 8.04 7.07 1.87
CA LYS A 82 8.88 6.38 0.87
C LYS A 82 10.25 5.91 1.38
N PRO A 83 11.03 6.70 2.14
CA PRO A 83 12.34 6.26 2.64
C PRO A 83 12.24 5.05 3.55
N ALA A 84 11.25 5.05 4.46
CA ALA A 84 11.01 3.94 5.38
C ALA A 84 10.55 2.67 4.65
N ALA A 85 9.67 2.80 3.64
CA ALA A 85 9.23 1.69 2.80
C ALA A 85 10.40 1.08 2.01
N LYS A 86 11.25 1.92 1.38
CA LYS A 86 12.47 1.46 0.69
C LYS A 86 13.42 0.71 1.63
N LYS A 87 13.61 1.20 2.87
CA LYS A 87 14.45 0.52 3.86
C LYS A 87 13.90 -0.86 4.23
N ARG A 88 12.58 -0.98 4.45
CA ARG A 88 11.92 -2.26 4.73
C ARG A 88 12.07 -3.25 3.58
N THR A 89 11.87 -2.81 2.33
CA THR A 89 12.03 -3.67 1.15
C THR A 89 13.47 -4.16 0.98
N ARG A 90 14.47 -3.33 1.29
CA ARG A 90 15.90 -3.73 1.23
C ARG A 90 16.27 -4.72 2.33
N GLN A 91 15.61 -4.68 3.48
CA GLN A 91 15.83 -5.58 4.61
C GLN A 91 14.98 -6.85 4.54
N ALA A 92 13.96 -6.90 3.69
CA ALA A 92 13.15 -8.08 3.50
C ALA A 92 14.01 -9.24 2.97
N PRO A 93 13.79 -10.48 3.47
CA PRO A 93 14.50 -11.65 2.95
C PRO A 93 14.27 -11.73 1.44
N LYS A 94 15.34 -11.88 0.67
CA LYS A 94 15.24 -12.09 -0.77
C LYS A 94 14.53 -13.44 -0.99
N MET A 95 13.37 -13.41 -1.65
CA MET A 95 12.74 -14.65 -2.07
C MET A 95 13.71 -15.45 -2.93
N ALA A 96 14.00 -16.68 -2.49
CA ALA A 96 14.79 -17.60 -3.29
C ALA A 96 14.07 -17.77 -4.64
N LYS A 97 14.78 -17.48 -5.73
CA LYS A 97 14.25 -17.80 -7.06
C LYS A 97 14.00 -19.31 -7.11
N ALA A 98 12.84 -19.71 -7.59
CA ALA A 98 12.56 -21.11 -7.87
C ALA A 98 13.74 -21.64 -8.72
N GLY A 99 14.43 -22.65 -8.19
CA GLY A 99 15.55 -23.28 -8.90
C GLY A 99 15.07 -23.77 -10.27
N ARG A 100 15.93 -23.69 -11.26
CA ARG A 100 15.68 -24.31 -12.58
C ARG A 100 15.25 -25.77 -12.37
N PRO A 101 14.15 -26.25 -13.01
CA PRO A 101 13.78 -27.65 -12.93
C PRO A 101 14.97 -28.51 -13.38
N LYS A 102 15.32 -29.51 -12.56
CA LYS A 102 16.43 -30.41 -12.84
C LYS A 102 16.12 -31.24 -14.09
N THR A 103 17.08 -31.34 -14.98
CA THR A 103 16.95 -32.21 -16.16
C THR A 103 16.92 -33.67 -15.71
N LYS A 104 16.32 -34.55 -16.54
CA LYS A 104 16.32 -36.02 -16.28
C LYS A 104 17.73 -36.54 -16.04
N ARG A 105 18.72 -36.01 -16.77
CA ARG A 105 20.14 -36.39 -16.60
C ARG A 105 20.70 -35.99 -15.25
N GLU A 106 20.40 -34.77 -14.77
CA GLU A 106 20.84 -34.28 -13.44
C GLU A 106 20.22 -35.09 -12.31
N VAL A 107 18.94 -35.49 -12.44
CA VAL A 107 18.25 -36.34 -11.48
C VAL A 107 18.90 -37.73 -11.44
N ALA A 108 19.15 -38.35 -12.62
CA ALA A 108 19.81 -39.65 -12.73
C ALA A 108 21.25 -39.64 -12.16
N THR A 109 22.00 -38.57 -12.44
CA THR A 109 23.37 -38.41 -11.90
C THR A 109 23.35 -38.31 -10.37
N ARG A 110 22.41 -37.54 -9.81
CA ARG A 110 22.29 -37.40 -8.37
C ARG A 110 21.87 -38.73 -7.70
N SER A 111 20.87 -39.42 -8.25
CA SER A 111 20.45 -40.73 -7.76
C SER A 111 21.62 -41.73 -7.72
N ARG A 112 22.43 -41.73 -8.79
CA ARG A 112 23.63 -42.62 -8.88
C ARG A 112 24.70 -42.25 -7.87
N GLN A 113 24.89 -40.97 -7.60
CA GLN A 113 25.83 -40.49 -6.57
C GLN A 113 25.36 -40.87 -5.16
N GLU A 114 24.06 -40.74 -4.89
CA GLU A 114 23.47 -41.14 -3.61
C GLU A 114 23.54 -42.66 -3.38
N ALA A 115 23.28 -43.43 -4.42
CA ALA A 115 23.43 -44.91 -4.35
C ALA A 115 24.90 -45.30 -4.12
N LYS A 116 25.85 -44.63 -4.79
CA LYS A 116 27.28 -44.83 -4.56
C LYS A 116 27.69 -44.55 -3.11
N LYS A 117 27.19 -43.43 -2.57
CA LYS A 117 27.48 -43.06 -1.18
C LYS A 117 26.89 -44.08 -0.20
N ARG A 118 25.64 -44.52 -0.39
CA ARG A 118 25.04 -45.59 0.44
C ARG A 118 25.87 -46.89 0.40
N PHE A 119 26.35 -47.28 -0.78
CA PHE A 119 27.21 -48.43 -0.92
C PHE A 119 28.54 -48.24 -0.15
N GLN A 120 29.16 -47.10 -0.23
CA GLN A 120 30.38 -46.78 0.49
C GLN A 120 30.22 -46.77 2.01
N ASP A 121 29.08 -46.24 2.49
CA ASP A 121 28.78 -46.13 3.92
C ASP A 121 28.27 -47.45 4.53
N ALA A 122 27.47 -48.25 3.81
CA ALA A 122 26.85 -49.48 4.30
C ALA A 122 27.65 -50.74 4.02
N GLY A 123 28.41 -50.80 2.92
CA GLY A 123 29.25 -51.95 2.54
C GLY A 123 28.47 -53.25 2.28
N THR A 124 27.13 -53.17 2.10
CA THR A 124 26.27 -54.36 1.95
C THR A 124 26.09 -54.73 0.49
N VAL A 125 25.81 -56.05 0.27
CA VAL A 125 25.54 -56.59 -1.09
C VAL A 125 24.32 -55.92 -1.73
N ASP A 126 23.28 -55.64 -0.95
CA ASP A 126 22.07 -54.98 -1.44
C ASP A 126 22.37 -53.53 -1.94
N ALA A 127 23.16 -52.77 -1.21
CA ALA A 127 23.63 -51.45 -1.62
C ALA A 127 24.49 -51.49 -2.88
N ALA A 128 25.32 -52.55 -3.05
CA ALA A 128 26.10 -52.78 -4.26
C ALA A 128 25.19 -53.06 -5.48
N VAL A 129 24.17 -53.87 -5.31
CA VAL A 129 23.18 -54.17 -6.36
C VAL A 129 22.43 -52.91 -6.77
N GLU A 130 21.96 -52.10 -5.80
CA GLU A 130 21.27 -50.82 -6.07
C GLU A 130 22.17 -49.86 -6.90
N TYR A 131 23.45 -49.76 -6.52
CA TYR A 131 24.40 -48.91 -7.25
C TYR A 131 24.67 -49.40 -8.69
N LEU A 132 24.82 -50.73 -8.89
CA LEU A 132 25.11 -51.34 -10.19
C LEU A 132 23.88 -51.33 -11.12
N MET A 133 22.70 -51.56 -10.58
CA MET A 133 21.45 -51.59 -11.35
C MET A 133 20.91 -50.18 -11.70
N GLY A 134 21.42 -49.14 -11.10
CA GLY A 134 21.06 -47.75 -11.42
C GLY A 134 19.63 -47.37 -11.00
N ARG A 135 19.07 -48.04 -10.01
CA ARG A 135 17.73 -47.73 -9.46
C ARG A 135 17.82 -46.90 -8.20
#